data_c2a6c88e45b7db8ef204e49cb0c714b5
#
_entry.id   c2a6c88e45b7db8ef204e49cb0c714b5
#
_cell.length_a   1.000
_cell.length_b   1.000
_cell.length_c   1.000
_cell.angle_alpha   90.00
_cell.angle_beta   90.00
_cell.angle_gamma   90.00
#
_symmetry.space_group_name_H-M   'P 1'
#
loop_
_entity.id
_entity.type
_entity.pdbx_description
1 polymer ?
#
loop_
_entity_poly.entity_id
_entity_poly.type
_entity_poly.pdbx_seq_one_letter_code
_entity_poly.pdbx_strand_id
1 'polypeptide(L)'
;MSKTRYTGVTKDDKTGKYTYYFKAGVDLATGKPYQERRRGFQTAKEAFEARTRALNKIQQKGGIKHTQWTFKQFMEEVFMPNYYATTSPDLEHRRQVIFNEFIQYFGKKKPREITTYDVINYRNGLLERYSNSYARNKMTLLNQVLKTAKKYGLIFHEIPTSNISPIPIIKKHIDFWTKDEFQKVIQSLDKKSYFEH
;
A
#
# COMPACT_ATOMS: atom_id res chain seq x y z
N MET A 1 12.64 14.90 -33.51
CA MET A 1 12.77 13.52 -33.02
C MET A 1 11.56 12.72 -33.45
N SER A 2 11.78 11.71 -34.25
CA SER A 2 10.72 10.84 -34.77
C SER A 2 10.47 9.63 -33.87
N LYS A 3 9.20 9.20 -33.82
CA LYS A 3 8.82 7.99 -33.08
C LYS A 3 9.30 6.74 -33.82
N THR A 4 9.71 5.71 -33.11
CA THR A 4 10.05 4.40 -33.67
C THR A 4 8.97 3.37 -33.34
N ARG A 5 9.03 2.17 -33.95
CA ARG A 5 8.15 1.05 -33.60
C ARG A 5 8.36 0.53 -32.16
N TYR A 6 9.47 0.89 -31.53
CA TYR A 6 9.82 0.44 -30.19
C TYR A 6 9.37 1.46 -29.14
N THR A 7 8.60 1.03 -28.16
CA THR A 7 8.09 1.89 -27.07
C THR A 7 9.24 2.50 -26.27
N GLY A 8 9.21 3.82 -26.12
CA GLY A 8 10.21 4.57 -25.35
C GLY A 8 11.54 4.76 -26.09
N VAL A 9 11.58 4.54 -27.41
CA VAL A 9 12.73 4.82 -28.28
C VAL A 9 12.36 5.87 -29.32
N THR A 10 13.19 6.88 -29.46
CA THR A 10 13.04 7.97 -30.46
C THR A 10 14.31 8.10 -31.30
N LYS A 11 14.17 8.53 -32.55
CA LYS A 11 15.29 8.87 -33.45
C LYS A 11 15.51 10.38 -33.41
N ASP A 12 16.75 10.78 -33.33
CA ASP A 12 17.16 12.17 -33.54
C ASP A 12 17.37 12.41 -35.04
N ASP A 13 16.53 13.23 -35.62
CA ASP A 13 16.51 13.49 -37.06
C ASP A 13 17.78 14.22 -37.53
N LYS A 14 18.49 14.96 -36.66
CA LYS A 14 19.70 15.68 -36.98
C LYS A 14 20.93 14.79 -36.98
N THR A 15 21.04 13.90 -35.99
CA THR A 15 22.23 13.05 -35.83
C THR A 15 22.02 11.62 -36.34
N GLY A 16 20.78 11.25 -36.71
CA GLY A 16 20.40 9.90 -37.09
C GLY A 16 20.45 8.86 -35.99
N LYS A 17 20.87 9.24 -34.76
CA LYS A 17 21.08 8.36 -33.62
C LYS A 17 19.80 8.13 -32.85
N TYR A 18 19.74 7.03 -32.12
CA TYR A 18 18.56 6.67 -31.29
C TYR A 18 18.78 6.97 -29.82
N THR A 19 17.68 7.24 -29.16
CA THR A 19 17.61 7.58 -27.73
C THR A 19 16.54 6.74 -27.08
N TYR A 20 16.80 6.14 -25.94
CA TYR A 20 15.74 5.59 -25.12
C TYR A 20 15.38 6.49 -23.94
N TYR A 21 14.16 6.35 -23.51
CA TYR A 21 13.61 7.04 -22.35
C TYR A 21 12.61 6.14 -21.64
N PHE A 22 12.62 6.15 -20.30
CA PHE A 22 11.56 5.57 -19.49
C PHE A 22 11.41 6.28 -18.16
N LYS A 23 10.23 6.12 -17.56
CA LYS A 23 9.93 6.50 -16.18
C LYS A 23 9.74 5.23 -15.37
N ALA A 24 10.30 5.18 -14.16
CA ALA A 24 10.18 4.03 -13.27
C ALA A 24 10.03 4.53 -11.82
N GLY A 25 8.85 4.30 -11.22
CA GLY A 25 8.59 4.66 -9.83
C GLY A 25 8.80 6.15 -9.50
N VAL A 26 8.83 6.44 -8.22
CA VAL A 26 9.10 7.78 -7.66
C VAL A 26 10.37 7.72 -6.81
N ASP A 27 11.25 8.68 -6.96
CA ASP A 27 12.38 8.88 -6.06
C ASP A 27 11.83 9.48 -4.75
N LEU A 28 11.90 8.72 -3.68
CA LEU A 28 11.35 9.11 -2.38
C LEU A 28 12.07 10.31 -1.76
N ALA A 29 13.36 10.53 -2.09
CA ALA A 29 14.11 11.67 -1.58
C ALA A 29 13.67 12.99 -2.22
N THR A 30 13.23 12.94 -3.49
CA THR A 30 12.87 14.16 -4.26
C THR A 30 11.37 14.25 -4.53
N GLY A 31 10.59 13.20 -4.27
CA GLY A 31 9.16 13.10 -4.64
C GLY A 31 8.90 13.07 -6.14
N LYS A 32 9.94 13.06 -6.97
CA LYS A 32 9.84 13.15 -8.44
C LYS A 32 9.89 11.76 -9.09
N PRO A 33 9.21 11.56 -10.23
CA PRO A 33 9.35 10.33 -11.00
C PRO A 33 10.81 10.08 -11.38
N TYR A 34 11.32 8.89 -11.09
CA TYR A 34 12.63 8.49 -11.60
C TYR A 34 12.57 8.36 -13.13
N GLN A 35 13.49 9.03 -13.79
CA GLN A 35 13.56 9.06 -15.24
C GLN A 35 14.99 8.71 -15.69
N GLU A 36 15.08 7.84 -16.66
CA GLU A 36 16.36 7.57 -17.32
C GLU A 36 16.24 7.84 -18.81
N ARG A 37 17.24 8.55 -19.34
CA ARG A 37 17.38 8.85 -20.75
C ARG A 37 18.82 8.62 -21.17
N ARG A 38 19.03 7.82 -22.22
CA ARG A 38 20.35 7.64 -22.85
C ARG A 38 20.27 7.82 -24.35
N ARG A 39 21.27 8.48 -24.88
CA ARG A 39 21.39 8.85 -26.30
C ARG A 39 22.59 8.15 -26.94
N GLY A 40 22.65 8.15 -28.28
CA GLY A 40 23.83 7.77 -29.03
C GLY A 40 23.83 6.35 -29.58
N PHE A 41 22.73 5.62 -29.53
CA PHE A 41 22.61 4.28 -30.10
C PHE A 41 22.55 4.35 -31.62
N GLN A 42 23.16 3.38 -32.29
CA GLN A 42 23.21 3.33 -33.75
C GLN A 42 21.92 2.80 -34.36
N THR A 43 21.22 1.90 -33.64
CA THR A 43 19.96 1.32 -34.13
C THR A 43 18.84 1.42 -33.07
N ALA A 44 17.59 1.42 -33.55
CA ALA A 44 16.42 1.42 -32.69
C ALA A 44 16.35 0.14 -31.84
N LYS A 45 16.79 -1.00 -32.37
CA LYS A 45 16.83 -2.28 -31.66
C LYS A 45 17.83 -2.23 -30.51
N GLU A 46 19.03 -1.75 -30.75
CA GLU A 46 20.08 -1.57 -29.72
C GLU A 46 19.60 -0.67 -28.58
N ALA A 47 18.96 0.47 -28.91
CA ALA A 47 18.39 1.37 -27.92
C ALA A 47 17.29 0.70 -27.10
N PHE A 48 16.45 -0.12 -27.73
CA PHE A 48 15.37 -0.86 -27.04
C PHE A 48 15.94 -1.95 -26.13
N GLU A 49 16.92 -2.72 -26.58
CA GLU A 49 17.59 -3.73 -25.76
C GLU A 49 18.33 -3.11 -24.56
N ALA A 50 18.99 -1.97 -24.76
CA ALA A 50 19.64 -1.22 -23.69
C ALA A 50 18.61 -0.70 -22.66
N ARG A 51 17.45 -0.20 -23.13
CA ARG A 51 16.33 0.19 -22.28
C ARG A 51 15.80 -0.99 -21.45
N THR A 52 15.60 -2.13 -22.09
CA THR A 52 15.12 -3.36 -21.41
C THR A 52 16.12 -3.84 -20.38
N ARG A 53 17.43 -3.85 -20.72
CA ARG A 53 18.49 -4.17 -19.74
C ARG A 53 18.51 -3.20 -18.56
N ALA A 54 18.33 -1.89 -18.81
CA ALA A 54 18.29 -0.89 -17.75
C ALA A 54 17.07 -1.07 -16.82
N LEU A 55 15.89 -1.36 -17.38
CA LEU A 55 14.69 -1.68 -16.60
C LEU A 55 14.86 -2.97 -15.78
N ASN A 56 15.38 -4.03 -16.39
CA ASN A 56 15.64 -5.30 -15.69
C ASN A 56 16.68 -5.11 -14.58
N LYS A 57 17.72 -4.30 -14.80
CA LYS A 57 18.73 -3.99 -13.79
C LYS A 57 18.14 -3.21 -12.61
N ILE A 58 17.19 -2.31 -12.86
CA ILE A 58 16.44 -1.62 -11.81
C ILE A 58 15.58 -2.63 -11.04
N GLN A 59 14.90 -3.54 -11.74
CA GLN A 59 14.10 -4.60 -11.11
C GLN A 59 14.95 -5.59 -10.31
N GLN A 60 16.08 -6.07 -10.87
CA GLN A 60 16.98 -7.01 -10.20
C GLN A 60 17.71 -6.40 -9.01
N LYS A 61 18.13 -5.14 -9.11
CA LYS A 61 18.74 -4.40 -7.98
C LYS A 61 17.72 -3.95 -6.96
N GLY A 62 16.43 -4.27 -7.19
CA GLY A 62 15.35 -3.93 -6.33
C GLY A 62 14.86 -2.49 -6.47
N GLY A 63 14.99 -1.91 -7.65
CA GLY A 63 14.45 -0.60 -8.00
C GLY A 63 15.42 0.56 -7.79
N ILE A 64 14.87 1.75 -7.66
CA ILE A 64 15.57 3.01 -7.44
C ILE A 64 16.26 3.01 -6.06
N LYS A 65 17.23 3.88 -5.83
CA LYS A 65 18.09 3.92 -4.62
C LYS A 65 17.40 3.68 -3.27
N HIS A 66 16.11 4.01 -3.13
CA HIS A 66 15.32 3.83 -1.91
C HIS A 66 14.58 2.49 -1.79
N THR A 67 14.71 1.59 -2.75
CA THR A 67 14.10 0.25 -2.69
C THR A 67 14.77 -0.70 -1.70
N GLN A 68 15.84 -0.26 -1.05
CA GLN A 68 16.44 -0.96 0.08
C GLN A 68 15.68 -0.75 1.39
N TRP A 69 14.69 0.13 1.41
CA TRP A 69 13.90 0.40 2.61
C TRP A 69 13.19 -0.84 3.10
N THR A 70 13.26 -1.03 4.40
CA THR A 70 12.44 -2.01 5.10
C THR A 70 10.99 -1.51 5.14
N PHE A 71 10.06 -2.42 5.37
CA PHE A 71 8.66 -2.06 5.57
C PHE A 71 8.49 -1.07 6.73
N LYS A 72 9.26 -1.26 7.83
CA LYS A 72 9.29 -0.32 8.96
C LYS A 72 9.67 1.09 8.50
N GLN A 73 10.81 1.24 7.82
CA GLN A 73 11.25 2.56 7.33
C GLN A 73 10.22 3.21 6.41
N PHE A 74 9.63 2.44 5.49
CA PHE A 74 8.56 2.96 4.64
C PHE A 74 7.33 3.44 5.43
N MET A 75 6.92 2.68 6.44
CA MET A 75 5.80 3.06 7.31
C MET A 75 6.10 4.36 8.06
N GLU A 76 7.24 4.45 8.73
CA GLU A 76 7.60 5.58 9.61
C GLU A 76 7.93 6.85 8.82
N GLU A 77 8.66 6.73 7.70
CA GLU A 77 9.16 7.88 6.96
C GLU A 77 8.19 8.41 5.88
N VAL A 78 7.30 7.54 5.37
CA VAL A 78 6.44 7.91 4.23
C VAL A 78 4.97 7.71 4.52
N PHE A 79 4.56 6.48 4.87
CA PHE A 79 3.13 6.16 4.92
C PHE A 79 2.42 6.88 6.07
N MET A 80 2.92 6.72 7.29
CA MET A 80 2.27 7.28 8.49
C MET A 80 2.23 8.82 8.48
N PRO A 81 3.30 9.56 8.17
CA PRO A 81 3.24 11.01 8.10
C PRO A 81 2.21 11.51 7.07
N ASN A 82 2.19 10.90 5.86
CA ASN A 82 1.22 11.28 4.83
C ASN A 82 -0.23 10.90 5.20
N TYR A 83 -0.41 9.77 5.87
CA TYR A 83 -1.72 9.32 6.33
C TYR A 83 -2.28 10.24 7.41
N TYR A 84 -1.47 10.60 8.40
CA TYR A 84 -1.87 11.44 9.52
C TYR A 84 -2.09 12.89 9.13
N ALA A 85 -1.40 13.42 8.12
CA ALA A 85 -1.62 14.77 7.60
C ALA A 85 -3.08 15.08 7.20
N THR A 86 -3.87 14.02 6.93
CA THR A 86 -5.28 14.14 6.50
C THR A 86 -6.27 13.46 7.44
N THR A 87 -5.80 13.05 8.63
CA THR A 87 -6.57 12.22 9.57
C THR A 87 -6.86 13.02 10.85
N SER A 88 -8.03 12.82 11.46
CA SER A 88 -8.34 13.43 12.77
C SER A 88 -7.49 12.80 13.87
N PRO A 89 -7.14 13.55 14.95
CA PRO A 89 -6.31 13.05 16.05
C PRO A 89 -6.85 11.76 16.71
N ASP A 90 -8.15 11.65 16.90
CA ASP A 90 -8.78 10.46 17.49
C ASP A 90 -8.59 9.21 16.62
N LEU A 91 -8.70 9.38 15.30
CA LEU A 91 -8.50 8.30 14.35
C LEU A 91 -7.02 7.95 14.22
N GLU A 92 -6.14 8.93 14.30
CA GLU A 92 -4.68 8.75 14.32
C GLU A 92 -4.27 7.80 15.44
N HIS A 93 -4.66 8.07 16.68
CA HIS A 93 -4.33 7.23 17.83
C HIS A 93 -4.78 5.78 17.65
N ARG A 94 -6.02 5.57 17.18
CA ARG A 94 -6.54 4.21 16.90
C ARG A 94 -5.77 3.50 15.78
N ARG A 95 -5.36 4.23 14.74
CA ARG A 95 -4.62 3.68 13.60
C ARG A 95 -3.16 3.38 13.94
N GLN A 96 -2.56 4.18 14.80
CA GLN A 96 -1.18 3.97 15.26
C GLN A 96 -0.98 2.57 15.86
N VAL A 97 -1.92 2.09 16.67
CA VAL A 97 -1.86 0.75 17.25
C VAL A 97 -1.82 -0.32 16.15
N ILE A 98 -2.66 -0.18 15.11
CA ILE A 98 -2.71 -1.12 13.99
C ILE A 98 -1.42 -1.04 13.14
N PHE A 99 -0.92 0.16 12.88
CA PHE A 99 0.29 0.36 12.10
C PHE A 99 1.54 -0.17 12.83
N ASN A 100 1.62 -0.01 14.15
CA ASN A 100 2.67 -0.61 14.96
C ASN A 100 2.63 -2.14 14.89
N GLU A 101 1.47 -2.77 14.89
CA GLU A 101 1.32 -4.21 14.69
C GLU A 101 1.83 -4.64 13.30
N PHE A 102 1.54 -3.88 12.25
CA PHE A 102 2.09 -4.13 10.91
C PHE A 102 3.62 -4.04 10.90
N ILE A 103 4.18 -3.05 11.60
CA ILE A 103 5.64 -2.88 11.73
C ILE A 103 6.25 -4.05 12.50
N GLN A 104 5.62 -4.53 13.57
CA GLN A 104 6.09 -5.71 14.30
C GLN A 104 6.12 -6.96 13.42
N TYR A 105 5.09 -7.17 12.60
CA TYR A 105 4.96 -8.38 11.80
C TYR A 105 5.79 -8.35 10.52
N PHE A 106 5.76 -7.25 9.77
CA PHE A 106 6.38 -7.13 8.46
C PHE A 106 7.66 -6.27 8.46
N GLY A 107 7.96 -5.55 9.53
CA GLY A 107 8.92 -4.44 9.55
C GLY A 107 10.34 -4.79 9.11
N LYS A 108 10.79 -6.02 9.36
CA LYS A 108 12.13 -6.49 8.95
C LYS A 108 12.24 -6.79 7.45
N LYS A 109 11.13 -7.10 6.80
CA LYS A 109 11.08 -7.38 5.35
C LYS A 109 11.09 -6.09 4.54
N LYS A 110 11.58 -6.15 3.32
CA LYS A 110 11.34 -5.09 2.34
C LYS A 110 9.94 -5.24 1.76
N PRO A 111 9.22 -4.16 1.41
CA PRO A 111 7.86 -4.27 0.86
C PRO A 111 7.75 -5.25 -0.32
N ARG A 112 8.78 -5.34 -1.17
CA ARG A 112 8.85 -6.27 -2.30
C ARG A 112 9.02 -7.75 -1.92
N GLU A 113 9.48 -8.02 -0.69
CA GLU A 113 9.73 -9.37 -0.17
C GLU A 113 8.52 -9.92 0.58
N ILE A 114 7.49 -9.09 0.78
CA ILE A 114 6.22 -9.52 1.39
C ILE A 114 5.46 -10.33 0.34
N THR A 115 5.26 -11.61 0.64
CA THR A 115 4.57 -12.55 -0.24
C THR A 115 3.08 -12.66 0.09
N THR A 116 2.30 -13.21 -0.84
CA THR A 116 0.90 -13.56 -0.57
C THR A 116 0.77 -14.54 0.60
N TYR A 117 1.74 -15.45 0.76
CA TYR A 117 1.78 -16.38 1.88
C TYR A 117 1.94 -15.66 3.23
N ASP A 118 2.81 -14.65 3.31
CA ASP A 118 2.96 -13.84 4.54
C ASP A 118 1.65 -13.15 4.91
N VAL A 119 0.96 -12.62 3.93
CA VAL A 119 -0.32 -11.91 4.14
C VAL A 119 -1.43 -12.87 4.55
N ILE A 120 -1.46 -14.09 3.98
CA ILE A 120 -2.41 -15.14 4.39
C ILE A 120 -2.16 -15.57 5.83
N ASN A 121 -0.90 -15.81 6.24
CA ASN A 121 -0.57 -16.16 7.62
C ASN A 121 -0.95 -15.05 8.60
N TYR A 122 -0.67 -13.80 8.25
CA TYR A 122 -1.11 -12.65 9.04
C TYR A 122 -2.63 -12.62 9.20
N ARG A 123 -3.37 -12.77 8.07
CA ARG A 123 -4.86 -12.82 8.08
C ARG A 123 -5.39 -13.95 8.96
N ASN A 124 -4.83 -15.14 8.85
CA ASN A 124 -5.27 -16.29 9.65
C ASN A 124 -5.07 -16.03 11.15
N GLY A 125 -3.91 -15.51 11.54
CA GLY A 125 -3.66 -15.11 12.93
C GLY A 125 -4.56 -13.95 13.42
N LEU A 126 -5.09 -13.11 12.52
CA LEU A 126 -6.11 -12.13 12.89
C LEU A 126 -7.45 -12.81 13.18
N LEU A 127 -7.84 -13.80 12.38
CA LEU A 127 -9.12 -14.50 12.53
C LEU A 127 -9.19 -15.36 13.79
N GLU A 128 -8.06 -15.82 14.29
CA GLU A 128 -7.96 -16.53 15.58
C GLU A 128 -8.18 -15.59 16.79
N ARG A 129 -7.82 -14.32 16.66
CA ARG A 129 -7.80 -13.36 17.78
C ARG A 129 -8.92 -12.33 17.76
N TYR A 130 -9.50 -12.07 16.60
CA TYR A 130 -10.42 -10.96 16.41
C TYR A 130 -11.67 -11.37 15.62
N SER A 131 -12.73 -10.57 15.74
CA SER A 131 -13.92 -10.71 14.90
C SER A 131 -13.60 -10.50 13.41
N ASN A 132 -14.38 -11.13 12.54
CA ASN A 132 -14.26 -11.00 11.08
C ASN A 132 -14.28 -9.52 10.62
N SER A 133 -15.14 -8.72 11.24
CA SER A 133 -15.28 -7.29 10.92
C SER A 133 -14.00 -6.51 11.22
N TYR A 134 -13.38 -6.77 12.38
CA TYR A 134 -12.14 -6.12 12.78
C TYR A 134 -10.94 -6.61 11.96
N ALA A 135 -10.84 -7.93 11.74
CA ALA A 135 -9.82 -8.53 10.87
C ALA A 135 -9.90 -7.95 9.45
N ARG A 136 -11.12 -7.84 8.89
CA ARG A 136 -11.34 -7.21 7.57
C ARG A 136 -10.87 -5.76 7.52
N ASN A 137 -11.14 -4.98 8.55
CA ASN A 137 -10.68 -3.59 8.65
C ASN A 137 -9.14 -3.51 8.61
N LYS A 138 -8.44 -4.34 9.41
CA LYS A 138 -6.97 -4.42 9.37
C LYS A 138 -6.45 -4.83 7.99
N MET A 139 -7.06 -5.82 7.35
CA MET A 139 -6.66 -6.25 5.99
C MET A 139 -6.88 -5.15 4.95
N THR A 140 -7.94 -4.35 5.08
CA THR A 140 -8.18 -3.18 4.20
C THR A 140 -7.08 -2.13 4.36
N LEU A 141 -6.66 -1.85 5.60
CA LEU A 141 -5.56 -0.93 5.87
C LEU A 141 -4.21 -1.47 5.35
N LEU A 142 -3.92 -2.74 5.55
CA LEU A 142 -2.71 -3.37 5.01
C LEU A 142 -2.68 -3.27 3.48
N ASN A 143 -3.81 -3.51 2.81
CA ASN A 143 -3.94 -3.34 1.37
C ASN A 143 -3.65 -1.88 0.94
N GLN A 144 -4.15 -0.89 1.69
CA GLN A 144 -3.87 0.52 1.44
C GLN A 144 -2.36 0.82 1.57
N VAL A 145 -1.70 0.31 2.60
CA VAL A 145 -0.25 0.44 2.80
C VAL A 145 0.52 -0.14 1.62
N LEU A 146 0.21 -1.38 1.23
CA LEU A 146 0.90 -2.07 0.12
C LEU A 146 0.62 -1.40 -1.24
N LYS A 147 -0.59 -0.89 -1.48
CA LYS A 147 -0.91 -0.08 -2.66
C LYS A 147 -0.07 1.20 -2.70
N THR A 148 0.10 1.85 -1.56
CA THR A 148 0.95 3.04 -1.46
C THR A 148 2.41 2.67 -1.70
N ALA A 149 2.91 1.58 -1.12
CA ALA A 149 4.26 1.09 -1.38
C ALA A 149 4.51 0.81 -2.88
N LYS A 150 3.51 0.24 -3.58
CA LYS A 150 3.56 0.05 -5.04
C LYS A 150 3.59 1.38 -5.79
N LYS A 151 2.77 2.36 -5.38
CA LYS A 151 2.77 3.71 -5.98
C LYS A 151 4.14 4.38 -5.86
N TYR A 152 4.84 4.16 -4.76
CA TYR A 152 6.20 4.67 -4.53
C TYR A 152 7.30 3.80 -5.15
N GLY A 153 6.96 2.74 -5.88
CA GLY A 153 7.92 1.90 -6.59
C GLY A 153 8.73 0.96 -5.67
N LEU A 154 8.21 0.66 -4.48
CA LEU A 154 8.81 -0.32 -3.56
C LEU A 154 8.32 -1.76 -3.83
N ILE A 155 7.23 -1.90 -4.56
CA ILE A 155 6.65 -3.17 -5.04
C ILE A 155 6.51 -3.06 -6.56
N PHE A 156 7.12 -3.97 -7.31
CA PHE A 156 7.11 -3.97 -8.79
C PHE A 156 6.15 -4.99 -9.40
N HIS A 157 5.86 -6.03 -8.65
CA HIS A 157 4.93 -7.10 -9.01
C HIS A 157 3.51 -6.78 -8.56
N GLU A 158 2.63 -7.75 -8.68
CA GLU A 158 1.28 -7.65 -8.15
C GLU A 158 1.28 -7.53 -6.62
N ILE A 159 0.32 -6.75 -6.08
CA ILE A 159 0.24 -6.52 -4.64
C ILE A 159 -0.17 -7.85 -3.97
N PRO A 160 0.53 -8.29 -2.91
CA PRO A 160 0.26 -9.57 -2.25
C PRO A 160 -1.18 -9.79 -1.78
N THR A 161 -1.93 -8.71 -1.57
CA THR A 161 -3.34 -8.76 -1.16
C THR A 161 -4.33 -8.94 -2.31
N SER A 162 -3.91 -8.77 -3.58
CA SER A 162 -4.83 -8.76 -4.74
C SER A 162 -5.54 -10.09 -4.95
N ASN A 163 -4.87 -11.20 -4.67
CA ASN A 163 -5.37 -12.55 -4.89
C ASN A 163 -5.91 -13.21 -3.61
N ILE A 164 -6.18 -12.41 -2.56
CA ILE A 164 -6.72 -12.91 -1.29
C ILE A 164 -8.21 -12.61 -1.22
N SER A 165 -9.02 -13.64 -1.06
CA SER A 165 -10.47 -13.48 -0.89
C SER A 165 -10.79 -12.62 0.34
N PRO A 166 -11.73 -11.68 0.23
CA PRO A 166 -12.17 -10.86 1.36
C PRO A 166 -12.71 -11.72 2.51
N ILE A 167 -12.47 -11.28 3.74
CA ILE A 167 -13.05 -11.91 4.93
C ILE A 167 -14.57 -11.67 4.90
N PRO A 168 -15.41 -12.71 4.99
CA PRO A 168 -16.86 -12.54 4.98
C PRO A 168 -17.32 -11.82 6.25
N ILE A 169 -18.30 -10.92 6.12
CA ILE A 169 -18.96 -10.29 7.26
C ILE A 169 -20.24 -11.08 7.55
N ILE A 170 -20.27 -11.73 8.68
CA ILE A 170 -21.51 -12.30 9.20
C ILE A 170 -22.30 -11.13 9.80
N LYS A 171 -23.37 -10.74 9.11
CA LYS A 171 -24.30 -9.75 9.67
C LYS A 171 -24.95 -10.37 10.89
N LYS A 172 -24.65 -9.85 12.09
CA LYS A 172 -25.44 -10.18 13.27
C LYS A 172 -26.81 -9.56 13.10
N HIS A 173 -27.85 -10.32 13.42
CA HIS A 173 -29.19 -9.75 13.58
C HIS A 173 -29.09 -8.71 14.71
N ILE A 174 -29.49 -7.50 14.43
CA ILE A 174 -29.56 -6.46 15.45
C ILE A 174 -30.99 -6.49 15.94
N ASP A 175 -31.15 -6.97 17.15
CA ASP A 175 -32.42 -6.90 17.83
C ASP A 175 -32.60 -5.46 18.33
N PHE A 176 -33.64 -4.82 17.88
CA PHE A 176 -34.06 -3.51 18.38
C PHE A 176 -35.09 -3.72 19.44
N TRP A 177 -34.98 -2.95 20.52
CA TRP A 177 -36.01 -2.96 21.52
C TRP A 177 -37.33 -2.51 20.90
N THR A 178 -38.39 -3.26 21.18
CA THR A 178 -39.73 -2.82 20.87
C THR A 178 -40.09 -1.58 21.74
N LYS A 179 -41.08 -0.83 21.29
CA LYS A 179 -41.57 0.34 22.06
C LYS A 179 -41.91 -0.02 23.50
N ASP A 180 -42.50 -1.18 23.70
CA ASP A 180 -42.94 -1.66 25.02
C ASP A 180 -41.75 -2.04 25.91
N GLU A 181 -40.74 -2.69 25.34
CA GLU A 181 -39.48 -3.03 26.04
C GLU A 181 -38.76 -1.75 26.47
N PHE A 182 -38.64 -0.78 25.55
CA PHE A 182 -38.03 0.52 25.84
C PHE A 182 -38.77 1.26 26.95
N GLN A 183 -40.13 1.29 26.91
CA GLN A 183 -40.93 1.91 27.96
C GLN A 183 -40.75 1.24 29.33
N LYS A 184 -40.66 -0.10 29.38
CA LYS A 184 -40.37 -0.83 30.62
C LYS A 184 -39.02 -0.44 31.20
N VAL A 185 -37.99 -0.30 30.38
CA VAL A 185 -36.67 0.13 30.85
C VAL A 185 -36.71 1.55 31.41
N ILE A 186 -37.34 2.49 30.69
CA ILE A 186 -37.50 3.88 31.19
C ILE A 186 -38.22 3.90 32.54
N GLN A 187 -39.35 3.21 32.64
CA GLN A 187 -40.10 3.15 33.90
C GLN A 187 -39.31 2.49 35.06
N SER A 188 -38.40 1.59 34.76
CA SER A 188 -37.49 0.98 35.74
C SER A 188 -36.40 1.93 36.21
N LEU A 189 -35.97 2.85 35.36
CA LEU A 189 -34.96 3.87 35.66
C LEU A 189 -35.57 4.99 36.52
N ASP A 190 -36.80 5.42 36.22
CA ASP A 190 -37.51 6.45 37.01
C ASP A 190 -37.80 6.02 38.45
N LYS A 191 -37.87 4.71 38.73
CA LYS A 191 -38.04 4.17 40.08
C LYS A 191 -36.76 4.08 40.91
N LYS A 192 -35.59 4.18 40.28
CA LYS A 192 -34.31 4.30 40.98
C LYS A 192 -33.82 5.75 40.79
N SER A 193 -34.15 6.60 41.78
CA SER A 193 -33.62 7.95 41.89
C SER A 193 -32.07 7.89 41.87
N TYR A 194 -31.46 8.18 40.70
CA TYR A 194 -30.01 8.35 40.56
C TYR A 194 -29.58 9.80 40.82
N PHE A 195 -30.46 10.62 41.40
CA PHE A 195 -30.21 12.04 41.71
C PHE A 195 -30.25 12.35 43.20
N GLU A 196 -29.75 11.47 44.02
CA GLU A 196 -29.39 11.83 45.41
C GLU A 196 -27.93 11.40 45.62
N HIS A 197 -27.01 12.29 45.21
CA HIS A 197 -25.74 12.62 45.89
C HIS A 197 -25.11 13.83 45.23
#